data_1520b5ee6bb57a667aa7492eedb991cc
#
_entry.id   1520b5ee6bb57a667aa7492eedb991cc
#
_cell.length_a   1.000
_cell.length_b   1.000
_cell.length_c   1.000
_cell.angle_alpha   90.00
_cell.angle_beta   90.00
_cell.angle_gamma   90.00
#
_symmetry.space_group_name_H-M   'P 1'
#
loop_
_entity.id
_entity.type
_entity.pdbx_description
1 polymer ?
#
loop_
_entity_poly.entity_id
_entity_poly.type
_entity_poly.pdbx_seq_one_letter_code
_entity_poly.pdbx_strand_id
1 'polypeptide(L)'
;EGDPLELAKEYVNEEKEVKTPQEALQGACDIVAEIISDDADIRKELREFMQKTAVIHTELKEAENFKTYEMYDNKQEPIKTIPSHRILAINRGEEEKCLKVDIVANHDKCIEIISKKYLKDESIFTELVKTTITDSFDRLIMPSLDRDLRNTLTDVANEQAIKMFKVNLKPLLMQPPLKHKVVLGFDPAYRTGCKLAVVDENGKVLD
;
A
#
# COMPACT_ATOMS: atom_id res chain seq x y z
N GLU A 1 -9.43 -11.70 -41.74
CA GLU A 1 -9.57 -13.15 -41.48
C GLU A 1 -8.18 -13.77 -41.45
N GLY A 2 -7.65 -14.17 -40.32
CA GLY A 2 -6.32 -14.79 -40.16
C GLY A 2 -6.07 -15.25 -38.73
N ASP A 3 -5.19 -16.23 -38.58
CA ASP A 3 -4.70 -16.66 -37.27
C ASP A 3 -3.59 -15.69 -36.80
N PRO A 4 -3.66 -15.12 -35.59
CA PRO A 4 -2.57 -14.30 -35.02
C PRO A 4 -1.19 -14.97 -35.08
N LEU A 5 -1.12 -16.29 -34.92
CA LEU A 5 0.12 -17.06 -35.02
C LEU A 5 0.69 -17.11 -36.45
N GLU A 6 -0.18 -17.13 -37.47
CA GLU A 6 0.26 -17.06 -38.85
C GLU A 6 0.92 -15.71 -39.17
N LEU A 7 0.33 -14.63 -38.70
CA LEU A 7 0.90 -13.29 -38.87
C LEU A 7 2.21 -13.11 -38.08
N ALA A 8 2.33 -13.74 -36.93
CA ALA A 8 3.54 -13.69 -36.12
C ALA A 8 4.76 -14.36 -36.76
N LYS A 9 4.57 -15.26 -37.76
CA LYS A 9 5.67 -15.91 -38.48
C LYS A 9 6.59 -14.92 -39.20
N GLU A 10 6.07 -13.79 -39.66
CA GLU A 10 6.83 -12.75 -40.34
C GLU A 10 7.80 -12.01 -39.41
N TYR A 11 7.58 -12.09 -38.11
CA TYR A 11 8.37 -11.40 -37.10
C TYR A 11 9.41 -12.29 -36.40
N VAL A 12 9.53 -13.55 -36.81
CA VAL A 12 10.58 -14.46 -36.31
C VAL A 12 11.94 -13.96 -36.79
N ASN A 13 12.86 -13.73 -35.85
CA ASN A 13 14.21 -13.25 -36.14
C ASN A 13 15.19 -13.81 -35.10
N GLU A 14 16.05 -14.75 -35.52
CA GLU A 14 17.05 -15.37 -34.65
C GLU A 14 18.08 -14.38 -34.10
N GLU A 15 18.42 -13.33 -34.86
CA GLU A 15 19.39 -12.30 -34.41
C GLU A 15 18.84 -11.46 -33.24
N LYS A 16 17.50 -11.41 -33.10
CA LYS A 16 16.80 -10.71 -32.00
C LYS A 16 16.28 -11.67 -30.94
N GLU A 17 16.79 -12.88 -30.90
CA GLU A 17 16.38 -13.94 -29.96
C GLU A 17 14.90 -14.35 -30.04
N VAL A 18 14.17 -13.99 -31.09
CA VAL A 18 12.80 -14.39 -31.38
C VAL A 18 12.81 -15.60 -32.32
N LYS A 19 12.75 -16.79 -31.76
CA LYS A 19 12.95 -18.05 -32.53
C LYS A 19 11.66 -18.69 -33.04
N THR A 20 10.53 -18.33 -32.41
CA THR A 20 9.23 -18.94 -32.71
C THR A 20 8.14 -17.87 -32.89
N PRO A 21 7.08 -18.15 -33.67
CA PRO A 21 5.93 -17.24 -33.80
C PRO A 21 5.25 -16.95 -32.44
N GLN A 22 5.28 -17.91 -31.51
CA GLN A 22 4.75 -17.78 -30.16
C GLN A 22 5.53 -16.74 -29.36
N GLU A 23 6.87 -16.75 -29.44
CA GLU A 23 7.72 -15.75 -28.80
C GLU A 23 7.50 -14.35 -29.41
N ALA A 24 7.33 -14.25 -30.72
CA ALA A 24 7.01 -12.99 -31.38
C ALA A 24 5.67 -12.42 -30.88
N LEU A 25 4.65 -13.28 -30.79
CA LEU A 25 3.32 -12.90 -30.31
C LEU A 25 3.34 -12.51 -28.83
N GLN A 26 4.06 -13.25 -28.00
CA GLN A 26 4.24 -12.93 -26.59
C GLN A 26 4.94 -11.59 -26.42
N GLY A 27 6.01 -11.33 -27.16
CA GLY A 27 6.71 -10.04 -27.14
C GLY A 27 5.81 -8.88 -27.55
N ALA A 28 4.92 -9.08 -28.53
CA ALA A 28 3.92 -8.07 -28.89
C ALA A 28 2.91 -7.82 -27.77
N CYS A 29 2.46 -8.88 -27.07
CA CYS A 29 1.58 -8.76 -25.91
C CYS A 29 2.27 -8.01 -24.77
N ASP A 30 3.54 -8.30 -24.49
CA ASP A 30 4.30 -7.62 -23.45
C ASP A 30 4.43 -6.12 -23.72
N ILE A 31 4.71 -5.72 -24.98
CA ILE A 31 4.73 -4.31 -25.39
C ILE A 31 3.36 -3.64 -25.19
N VAL A 32 2.27 -4.31 -25.59
CA VAL A 32 0.92 -3.80 -25.38
C VAL A 32 0.57 -3.70 -23.91
N ALA A 33 0.98 -4.68 -23.09
CA ALA A 33 0.80 -4.65 -21.64
C ALA A 33 1.51 -3.46 -21.01
N GLU A 34 2.73 -3.13 -21.45
CA GLU A 34 3.47 -1.94 -21.01
C GLU A 34 2.76 -0.64 -21.44
N ILE A 35 2.30 -0.55 -22.69
CA ILE A 35 1.55 0.62 -23.17
C ILE A 35 0.28 0.86 -22.32
N ILE A 36 -0.45 -0.20 -21.98
CA ILE A 36 -1.62 -0.13 -21.11
C ILE A 36 -1.21 0.32 -19.70
N SER A 37 -0.12 -0.22 -19.17
CA SER A 37 0.35 0.09 -17.83
C SER A 37 0.85 1.52 -17.68
N ASP A 38 1.37 2.12 -18.73
CA ASP A 38 1.89 3.49 -18.75
C ASP A 38 0.82 4.54 -19.07
N ASP A 39 -0.39 4.10 -19.39
CA ASP A 39 -1.51 5.01 -19.68
C ASP A 39 -1.95 5.78 -18.42
N ALA A 40 -1.63 7.08 -18.40
CA ALA A 40 -1.89 7.94 -17.25
C ALA A 40 -3.39 8.10 -16.96
N ASP A 41 -4.26 8.08 -17.95
CA ASP A 41 -5.71 8.20 -17.76
C ASP A 41 -6.27 6.94 -17.11
N ILE A 42 -5.86 5.77 -17.60
CA ILE A 42 -6.24 4.47 -17.02
C ILE A 42 -5.75 4.37 -15.57
N ARG A 43 -4.49 4.71 -15.31
CA ARG A 43 -3.94 4.69 -13.94
C ARG A 43 -4.71 5.61 -13.01
N LYS A 44 -5.08 6.80 -13.48
CA LYS A 44 -5.87 7.77 -12.71
C LYS A 44 -7.26 7.21 -12.41
N GLU A 45 -7.96 6.68 -13.40
CA GLU A 45 -9.31 6.15 -13.25
C GLU A 45 -9.33 4.94 -12.30
N LEU A 46 -8.40 4.01 -12.46
CA LEU A 46 -8.24 2.86 -11.57
C LEU A 46 -7.93 3.29 -10.14
N ARG A 47 -7.02 4.26 -9.96
CA ARG A 47 -6.69 4.80 -8.63
C ARG A 47 -7.91 5.40 -7.95
N GLU A 48 -8.68 6.25 -8.66
CA GLU A 48 -9.90 6.85 -8.13
C GLU A 48 -10.97 5.81 -7.80
N PHE A 49 -11.10 4.78 -8.62
CA PHE A 49 -12.00 3.66 -8.35
C PHE A 49 -11.57 2.88 -7.12
N MET A 50 -10.30 2.51 -7.03
CA MET A 50 -9.75 1.74 -5.90
C MET A 50 -9.79 2.54 -4.59
N GLN A 51 -9.51 3.84 -4.60
CA GLN A 51 -9.65 4.70 -3.41
C GLN A 51 -11.05 4.68 -2.82
N LYS A 52 -12.08 4.47 -3.64
CA LYS A 52 -13.47 4.44 -3.21
C LYS A 52 -13.97 3.06 -2.79
N THR A 53 -13.41 2.00 -3.36
CA THR A 53 -13.99 0.64 -3.29
C THR A 53 -13.07 -0.42 -2.73
N ALA A 54 -11.75 -0.21 -2.76
CA ALA A 54 -10.79 -1.21 -2.31
C ALA A 54 -10.79 -1.36 -0.79
N VAL A 55 -10.35 -2.54 -0.35
CA VAL A 55 -10.16 -2.86 1.06
C VAL A 55 -8.70 -3.20 1.32
N ILE A 56 -8.21 -2.86 2.51
CA ILE A 56 -6.96 -3.40 3.02
C ILE A 56 -7.25 -4.76 3.64
N HIS A 57 -6.52 -5.77 3.24
CA HIS A 57 -6.59 -7.12 3.78
C HIS A 57 -5.32 -7.41 4.56
N THR A 58 -5.49 -7.98 5.74
CA THR A 58 -4.38 -8.35 6.63
C THR A 58 -4.49 -9.82 6.99
N GLU A 59 -3.37 -10.51 6.97
CA GLU A 59 -3.24 -11.93 7.31
C GLU A 59 -2.09 -12.12 8.30
N LEU A 60 -2.34 -12.86 9.38
CA LEU A 60 -1.34 -13.12 10.41
C LEU A 60 -0.28 -14.09 9.88
N LYS A 61 0.99 -13.79 10.17
CA LYS A 61 2.11 -14.70 9.94
C LYS A 61 2.61 -15.25 11.26
N GLU A 62 3.13 -16.47 11.24
CA GLU A 62 3.83 -17.03 12.40
C GLU A 62 5.12 -16.25 12.67
N ALA A 63 5.15 -15.50 13.77
CA ALA A 63 6.26 -14.69 14.24
C ALA A 63 6.27 -14.67 15.79
N GLU A 64 7.40 -14.28 16.41
CA GLU A 64 7.53 -14.28 17.87
C GLU A 64 6.47 -13.43 18.59
N ASN A 65 6.07 -12.30 17.99
CA ASN A 65 5.14 -11.32 18.59
C ASN A 65 3.72 -11.37 18.00
N PHE A 66 3.34 -12.46 17.33
CA PHE A 66 2.07 -12.54 16.58
C PHE A 66 0.83 -12.22 17.44
N LYS A 67 0.83 -12.55 18.72
CA LYS A 67 -0.29 -12.31 19.65
C LYS A 67 -0.70 -10.83 19.73
N THR A 68 0.23 -9.91 19.57
CA THR A 68 -0.06 -8.47 19.58
C THR A 68 -0.92 -8.06 18.40
N TYR A 69 -0.83 -8.80 17.28
CA TYR A 69 -1.51 -8.52 16.03
C TYR A 69 -2.65 -9.47 15.70
N GLU A 70 -3.00 -10.39 16.62
CA GLU A 70 -4.08 -11.38 16.44
C GLU A 70 -5.41 -10.75 16.06
N MET A 71 -5.69 -9.54 16.57
CA MET A 71 -6.90 -8.77 16.23
C MET A 71 -6.97 -8.32 14.76
N TYR A 72 -5.87 -8.41 14.02
CA TYR A 72 -5.76 -8.07 12.60
C TYR A 72 -5.75 -9.30 11.69
N ASP A 73 -5.91 -10.51 12.24
CA ASP A 73 -5.91 -11.72 11.43
C ASP A 73 -7.14 -11.80 10.52
N ASN A 74 -6.90 -12.11 9.26
CA ASN A 74 -7.91 -12.25 8.20
C ASN A 74 -8.94 -11.12 8.18
N LYS A 75 -8.48 -9.89 8.39
CA LYS A 75 -9.34 -8.71 8.47
C LYS A 75 -9.37 -7.94 7.15
N GLN A 76 -10.57 -7.47 6.78
CA GLN A 76 -10.78 -6.62 5.62
C GLN A 76 -11.43 -5.31 6.05
N GLU A 77 -10.81 -4.18 5.74
CA GLU A 77 -11.34 -2.86 6.05
C GLU A 77 -11.31 -1.95 4.82
N PRO A 78 -12.39 -1.20 4.53
CA PRO A 78 -12.40 -0.27 3.40
C PRO A 78 -11.33 0.81 3.59
N ILE A 79 -10.44 1.00 2.60
CA ILE A 79 -9.37 1.99 2.67
C ILE A 79 -9.89 3.43 2.82
N LYS A 80 -11.10 3.70 2.33
CA LYS A 80 -11.76 4.99 2.42
C LYS A 80 -12.06 5.44 3.85
N THR A 81 -12.31 4.49 4.76
CA THR A 81 -12.84 4.77 6.12
C THR A 81 -11.95 4.23 7.23
N ILE A 82 -10.89 3.53 6.91
CA ILE A 82 -9.98 2.98 7.90
C ILE A 82 -9.34 4.09 8.76
N PRO A 83 -9.37 3.98 10.09
CA PRO A 83 -8.76 4.97 10.96
C PRO A 83 -7.23 5.00 10.85
N SER A 84 -6.63 6.19 10.93
CA SER A 84 -5.18 6.39 10.81
C SER A 84 -4.35 5.55 11.80
N HIS A 85 -4.81 5.43 13.05
CA HIS A 85 -4.09 4.61 14.03
C HIS A 85 -4.04 3.12 13.68
N ARG A 86 -5.04 2.61 12.94
CA ARG A 86 -5.02 1.22 12.44
C ARG A 86 -4.05 1.05 11.29
N ILE A 87 -3.99 2.01 10.37
CA ILE A 87 -3.00 1.99 9.28
C ILE A 87 -1.59 1.93 9.87
N LEU A 88 -1.29 2.76 10.86
CA LEU A 88 0.02 2.74 11.51
C LEU A 88 0.30 1.44 12.26
N ALA A 89 -0.72 0.85 12.90
CA ALA A 89 -0.58 -0.45 13.58
C ALA A 89 -0.37 -1.60 12.58
N ILE A 90 -1.08 -1.59 11.45
CA ILE A 90 -0.93 -2.58 10.37
C ILE A 90 0.47 -2.47 9.75
N ASN A 91 0.92 -1.24 9.42
CA ASN A 91 2.26 -1.01 8.87
C ASN A 91 3.35 -1.52 9.82
N ARG A 92 3.20 -1.26 11.12
CA ARG A 92 4.13 -1.78 12.13
C ARG A 92 4.11 -3.31 12.20
N GLY A 93 2.94 -3.94 12.14
CA GLY A 93 2.82 -5.40 12.12
C GLY A 93 3.47 -6.04 10.90
N GLU A 94 3.43 -5.35 9.74
CA GLU A 94 4.11 -5.79 8.53
C GLU A 94 5.64 -5.61 8.65
N GLU A 95 6.11 -4.48 9.18
CA GLU A 95 7.53 -4.22 9.43
C GLU A 95 8.13 -5.24 10.42
N GLU A 96 7.38 -5.61 11.46
CA GLU A 96 7.72 -6.66 12.43
C GLU A 96 7.53 -8.09 11.84
N LYS A 97 7.12 -8.22 10.57
CA LYS A 97 6.88 -9.48 9.84
C LYS A 97 5.79 -10.36 10.47
N CYS A 98 4.94 -9.77 11.31
CA CYS A 98 3.80 -10.44 11.93
C CYS A 98 2.55 -10.44 11.04
N LEU A 99 2.44 -9.48 10.09
CA LEU A 99 1.32 -9.37 9.17
C LEU A 99 1.80 -9.43 7.72
N LYS A 100 0.96 -10.02 6.86
CA LYS A 100 0.94 -9.80 5.43
C LYS A 100 -0.18 -8.80 5.13
N VAL A 101 0.09 -7.83 4.28
CA VAL A 101 -0.84 -6.73 4.01
C VAL A 101 -0.96 -6.52 2.51
N ASP A 102 -2.16 -6.61 2.00
CA ASP A 102 -2.46 -6.44 0.58
C ASP A 102 -3.67 -5.50 0.41
N ILE A 103 -3.68 -4.69 -0.65
CA ILE A 103 -4.89 -3.98 -1.09
C ILE A 103 -5.67 -4.91 -2.03
N VAL A 104 -6.93 -5.16 -1.71
CA VAL A 104 -7.83 -5.97 -2.52
C VAL A 104 -8.84 -5.07 -3.21
N ALA A 105 -8.86 -5.11 -4.53
CA ALA A 105 -9.81 -4.39 -5.38
C ALA A 105 -10.74 -5.36 -6.09
N ASN A 106 -11.85 -4.85 -6.63
CA ASN A 106 -12.71 -5.63 -7.51
C ASN A 106 -12.02 -5.81 -8.87
N HIS A 107 -11.39 -6.96 -9.08
CA HIS A 107 -10.61 -7.31 -10.27
C HIS A 107 -11.42 -7.12 -11.55
N ASP A 108 -12.64 -7.68 -11.62
CA ASP A 108 -13.48 -7.64 -12.82
C ASP A 108 -13.82 -6.21 -13.23
N LYS A 109 -14.09 -5.34 -12.24
CA LYS A 109 -14.37 -3.93 -12.51
C LYS A 109 -13.13 -3.18 -12.97
N CYS A 110 -11.96 -3.50 -12.46
CA CYS A 110 -10.70 -2.91 -12.92
C CYS A 110 -10.42 -3.31 -14.38
N ILE A 111 -10.60 -4.58 -14.72
CA ILE A 111 -10.47 -5.09 -16.10
C ILE A 111 -11.51 -4.43 -17.01
N GLU A 112 -12.76 -4.25 -16.55
CA GLU A 112 -13.81 -3.56 -17.32
C GLU A 112 -13.41 -2.11 -17.66
N ILE A 113 -12.82 -1.38 -16.71
CA ILE A 113 -12.35 0.00 -16.92
C ILE A 113 -11.31 0.04 -18.05
N ILE A 114 -10.30 -0.84 -17.99
CA ILE A 114 -9.25 -0.89 -19.01
C ILE A 114 -9.83 -1.30 -20.36
N SER A 115 -10.69 -2.32 -20.36
CA SER A 115 -11.31 -2.88 -21.56
C SER A 115 -12.15 -1.85 -22.33
N LYS A 116 -12.83 -0.95 -21.67
CA LYS A 116 -13.61 0.14 -22.32
C LYS A 116 -12.76 1.02 -23.22
N LYS A 117 -11.48 1.21 -22.90
CA LYS A 117 -10.56 2.03 -23.69
C LYS A 117 -9.92 1.23 -24.82
N TYR A 118 -9.56 -0.01 -24.60
CA TYR A 118 -8.71 -0.81 -25.49
C TYR A 118 -9.47 -1.84 -26.32
N LEU A 119 -10.67 -2.28 -25.90
CA LEU A 119 -11.52 -3.19 -26.69
C LEU A 119 -12.65 -2.38 -27.35
N LYS A 120 -12.37 -1.80 -28.52
CA LYS A 120 -13.37 -1.00 -29.25
C LYS A 120 -14.13 -1.80 -30.30
N ASP A 121 -13.45 -2.70 -31.00
CA ASP A 121 -13.99 -3.48 -32.11
C ASP A 121 -13.62 -4.94 -31.97
N GLU A 122 -14.49 -5.83 -32.45
CA GLU A 122 -14.18 -7.26 -32.55
C GLU A 122 -13.18 -7.50 -33.68
N SER A 123 -12.09 -8.17 -33.37
CA SER A 123 -11.05 -8.55 -34.28
C SER A 123 -10.50 -9.93 -33.96
N ILE A 124 -9.67 -10.49 -34.84
CA ILE A 124 -8.94 -11.75 -34.57
C ILE A 124 -8.04 -11.65 -33.31
N PHE A 125 -7.70 -10.45 -32.88
CA PHE A 125 -6.87 -10.21 -31.69
C PHE A 125 -7.67 -9.95 -30.42
N THR A 126 -9.01 -9.93 -30.47
CA THR A 126 -9.84 -9.56 -29.30
C THR A 126 -9.53 -10.40 -28.06
N GLU A 127 -9.46 -11.73 -28.21
CA GLU A 127 -9.15 -12.60 -27.06
C GLU A 127 -7.71 -12.41 -26.59
N LEU A 128 -6.76 -12.18 -27.48
CA LEU A 128 -5.37 -11.90 -27.13
C LEU A 128 -5.25 -10.57 -26.38
N VAL A 129 -5.96 -9.54 -26.80
CA VAL A 129 -5.97 -8.24 -26.10
C VAL A 129 -6.63 -8.35 -24.72
N LYS A 130 -7.69 -9.14 -24.56
CA LYS A 130 -8.30 -9.40 -23.25
C LYS A 130 -7.31 -10.05 -22.27
N THR A 131 -6.60 -11.08 -22.73
CA THR A 131 -5.58 -11.73 -21.89
C THR A 131 -4.43 -10.78 -21.56
N THR A 132 -4.01 -9.96 -22.52
CA THR A 132 -2.97 -8.94 -22.33
C THR A 132 -3.41 -7.84 -21.35
N ILE A 133 -4.67 -7.41 -21.37
CA ILE A 133 -5.22 -6.46 -20.39
C ILE A 133 -5.15 -7.05 -18.99
N THR A 134 -5.54 -8.31 -18.83
CA THR A 134 -5.49 -8.99 -17.53
C THR A 134 -4.05 -9.11 -17.03
N ASP A 135 -3.11 -9.54 -17.88
CA ASP A 135 -1.69 -9.60 -17.55
C ASP A 135 -1.11 -8.23 -17.18
N SER A 136 -1.42 -7.19 -17.95
CA SER A 136 -0.99 -5.82 -17.66
C SER A 136 -1.50 -5.35 -16.29
N PHE A 137 -2.77 -5.63 -15.97
CA PHE A 137 -3.33 -5.27 -14.68
C PHE A 137 -2.65 -6.02 -13.55
N ASP A 138 -2.58 -7.34 -13.63
CA ASP A 138 -2.10 -8.19 -12.53
C ASP A 138 -0.59 -8.04 -12.29
N ARG A 139 0.19 -7.98 -13.35
CA ARG A 139 1.66 -7.98 -13.28
C ARG A 139 2.25 -6.58 -13.13
N LEU A 140 1.67 -5.56 -13.77
CA LEU A 140 2.26 -4.21 -13.84
C LEU A 140 1.48 -3.16 -13.05
N ILE A 141 0.15 -3.07 -13.26
CA ILE A 141 -0.65 -1.98 -12.70
C ILE A 141 -0.96 -2.22 -11.23
N MET A 142 -1.49 -3.39 -10.86
CA MET A 142 -1.96 -3.66 -9.51
C MET A 142 -0.84 -3.54 -8.46
N PRO A 143 0.36 -4.12 -8.65
CA PRO A 143 1.45 -3.98 -7.67
C PRO A 143 1.92 -2.53 -7.49
N SER A 144 1.84 -1.74 -8.55
CA SER A 144 2.19 -0.32 -8.53
C SER A 144 1.14 0.51 -7.79
N LEU A 145 -0.15 0.28 -8.07
CA LEU A 145 -1.27 0.97 -7.41
C LEU A 145 -1.40 0.58 -5.93
N ASP A 146 -1.17 -0.69 -5.59
CA ASP A 146 -1.13 -1.14 -4.19
C ASP A 146 -0.12 -0.30 -3.39
N ARG A 147 1.12 -0.22 -3.87
CA ARG A 147 2.19 0.54 -3.23
C ARG A 147 1.85 2.03 -3.11
N ASP A 148 1.31 2.62 -4.16
CA ASP A 148 0.95 4.03 -4.20
C ASP A 148 -0.21 4.35 -3.24
N LEU A 149 -1.24 3.52 -3.20
CA LEU A 149 -2.37 3.66 -2.27
C LEU A 149 -1.93 3.49 -0.82
N ARG A 150 -1.08 2.50 -0.53
CA ARG A 150 -0.53 2.27 0.81
C ARG A 150 0.34 3.43 1.28
N ASN A 151 1.18 3.97 0.41
CA ASN A 151 1.97 5.17 0.72
C ASN A 151 1.06 6.35 1.04
N THR A 152 0.06 6.61 0.21
CA THR A 152 -0.91 7.69 0.42
C THR A 152 -1.65 7.54 1.77
N LEU A 153 -2.10 6.34 2.10
CA LEU A 153 -2.75 6.05 3.40
C LEU A 153 -1.80 6.29 4.57
N THR A 154 -0.54 5.89 4.43
CA THR A 154 0.49 6.06 5.46
C THR A 154 0.81 7.54 5.68
N ASP A 155 0.94 8.32 4.63
CA ASP A 155 1.22 9.77 4.72
C ASP A 155 0.09 10.50 5.46
N VAL A 156 -1.17 10.23 5.09
CA VAL A 156 -2.35 10.79 5.79
C VAL A 156 -2.38 10.35 7.25
N ALA A 157 -2.06 9.08 7.53
CA ALA A 157 -2.05 8.56 8.89
C ALA A 157 -0.95 9.21 9.76
N ASN A 158 0.24 9.40 9.20
CA ASN A 158 1.35 10.08 9.86
C ASN A 158 1.03 11.54 10.18
N GLU A 159 0.47 12.29 9.22
CA GLU A 159 0.07 13.69 9.45
C GLU A 159 -0.95 13.81 10.58
N GLN A 160 -1.94 12.91 10.62
CA GLN A 160 -2.93 12.91 11.70
C GLN A 160 -2.31 12.54 13.05
N ALA A 161 -1.41 11.56 13.09
CA ALA A 161 -0.71 11.18 14.31
C ALA A 161 0.14 12.32 14.87
N ILE A 162 0.91 13.00 14.02
CA ILE A 162 1.71 14.18 14.42
C ILE A 162 0.81 15.29 14.93
N LYS A 163 -0.31 15.56 14.27
CA LYS A 163 -1.28 16.57 14.72
C LYS A 163 -1.86 16.25 16.10
N MET A 164 -2.24 14.99 16.33
CA MET A 164 -2.76 14.54 17.63
C MET A 164 -1.68 14.58 18.72
N PHE A 165 -0.45 14.16 18.40
CA PHE A 165 0.66 14.30 19.31
C PHE A 165 0.89 15.76 19.75
N LYS A 166 0.89 16.70 18.79
CA LYS A 166 1.03 18.12 19.09
C LYS A 166 -0.09 18.63 20.00
N VAL A 167 -1.35 18.23 19.75
CA VAL A 167 -2.49 18.62 20.57
C VAL A 167 -2.36 18.09 22.00
N ASN A 168 -1.89 16.84 22.18
CA ASN A 168 -1.74 16.23 23.48
C ASN A 168 -0.50 16.75 24.24
N LEU A 169 0.58 17.04 23.54
CA LEU A 169 1.84 17.51 24.14
C LEU A 169 1.69 18.93 24.71
N LYS A 170 0.97 19.82 24.01
CA LYS A 170 0.83 21.21 24.43
C LYS A 170 0.27 21.37 25.86
N PRO A 171 -0.84 20.74 26.27
CA PRO A 171 -1.35 20.81 27.65
C PRO A 171 -0.35 20.26 28.67
N LEU A 172 0.41 19.22 28.35
CA LEU A 172 1.42 18.65 29.23
C LEU A 172 2.55 19.66 29.48
N LEU A 173 3.07 20.27 28.42
CA LEU A 173 4.14 21.28 28.54
C LEU A 173 3.66 22.58 29.21
N MET A 174 2.39 22.90 29.10
CA MET A 174 1.79 24.10 29.67
C MET A 174 1.17 23.89 31.07
N GLN A 175 1.38 22.73 31.69
CA GLN A 175 0.91 22.51 33.05
C GLN A 175 1.59 23.48 34.00
N PRO A 176 0.82 24.18 34.87
CA PRO A 176 1.40 25.07 35.86
C PRO A 176 2.21 24.26 36.88
N PRO A 177 3.38 24.76 37.31
CA PRO A 177 4.18 24.09 38.34
C PRO A 177 3.39 24.03 39.68
N LEU A 178 3.70 22.97 40.45
CA LEU A 178 3.17 22.86 41.82
C LEU A 178 3.77 23.97 42.68
N LYS A 179 2.93 24.96 43.03
CA LYS A 179 3.38 26.12 43.80
C LYS A 179 3.79 25.73 45.24
N HIS A 180 4.91 26.32 45.68
CA HIS A 180 5.43 26.18 47.06
C HIS A 180 5.68 24.75 47.51
N LYS A 181 6.12 23.87 46.57
CA LYS A 181 6.46 22.47 46.89
C LYS A 181 7.75 22.06 46.24
N VAL A 182 8.52 21.28 46.95
CA VAL A 182 9.61 20.49 46.39
C VAL A 182 9.00 19.22 45.78
N VAL A 183 9.33 18.91 44.52
CA VAL A 183 8.76 17.82 43.78
C VAL A 183 9.86 16.81 43.38
N LEU A 184 9.63 15.56 43.67
CA LEU A 184 10.43 14.45 43.18
C LEU A 184 9.78 13.91 41.89
N GLY A 185 10.43 14.12 40.76
CA GLY A 185 10.08 13.46 39.49
C GLY A 185 10.66 12.05 39.47
N PHE A 186 9.82 11.07 39.14
CA PHE A 186 10.20 9.65 39.06
C PHE A 186 9.77 9.07 37.72
N ASP A 187 10.73 8.66 36.87
CA ASP A 187 10.52 8.02 35.58
C ASP A 187 10.96 6.55 35.65
N PRO A 188 10.02 5.60 35.85
CA PRO A 188 10.34 4.19 36.01
C PRO A 188 10.73 3.55 34.68
N ALA A 189 11.85 2.80 34.66
CA ALA A 189 12.25 2.01 33.51
C ALA A 189 12.76 0.63 33.94
N TYR A 190 12.25 -0.42 33.29
CA TYR A 190 12.57 -1.80 33.64
C TYR A 190 13.99 -2.24 33.24
N ARG A 191 14.55 -1.68 32.15
CA ARG A 191 15.86 -2.10 31.61
C ARG A 191 17.02 -1.25 32.08
N THR A 192 16.82 0.06 32.25
CA THR A 192 17.89 1.06 32.46
C THR A 192 17.88 1.63 33.87
N GLY A 193 17.00 1.14 34.77
CA GLY A 193 16.78 1.73 36.06
C GLY A 193 15.92 2.98 36.03
N CYS A 194 15.51 3.47 37.18
CA CYS A 194 14.66 4.63 37.31
C CYS A 194 15.50 5.91 37.19
N LYS A 195 14.94 6.93 36.53
CA LYS A 195 15.49 8.29 36.54
C LYS A 195 14.76 9.11 37.60
N LEU A 196 15.51 9.82 38.41
CA LEU A 196 14.99 10.66 39.47
C LEU A 196 15.48 12.08 39.27
N ALA A 197 14.64 13.06 39.59
CA ALA A 197 15.02 14.46 39.63
C ALA A 197 14.25 15.16 40.75
N VAL A 198 14.92 15.94 41.57
CA VAL A 198 14.29 16.80 42.58
C VAL A 198 14.33 18.23 42.13
N VAL A 199 13.16 18.88 42.15
CA VAL A 199 13.04 20.30 41.80
C VAL A 199 12.44 21.10 42.93
N ASP A 200 12.92 22.36 43.11
CA ASP A 200 12.35 23.30 44.06
C ASP A 200 11.00 23.90 43.60
N GLU A 201 10.44 24.78 44.41
CA GLU A 201 9.18 25.46 44.11
C GLU A 201 9.18 26.33 42.84
N ASN A 202 10.36 26.68 42.34
CA ASN A 202 10.57 27.50 41.14
C ASN A 202 10.93 26.65 39.92
N GLY A 203 11.00 25.30 40.05
CA GLY A 203 11.41 24.40 39.01
C GLY A 203 12.93 24.25 38.82
N LYS A 204 13.74 24.79 39.73
CA LYS A 204 15.20 24.60 39.71
C LYS A 204 15.53 23.19 40.16
N VAL A 205 16.34 22.47 39.38
CA VAL A 205 16.83 21.13 39.70
C VAL A 205 17.77 21.24 40.91
N LEU A 206 17.50 20.45 41.93
CA LEU A 206 18.30 20.38 43.18
C LEU A 206 19.24 19.19 43.16
N ASP A 207 18.82 18.03 42.57
CA ASP A 207 19.57 16.79 42.37
C ASP A 207 18.89 15.94 41.29
#